data_ad287bfd5a6999f15e3e969c7bda42c2
#
_entry.id   ad287bfd5a6999f15e3e969c7bda42c2
#
_cell.length_a   1.000
_cell.length_b   1.000
_cell.length_c   1.000
_cell.angle_alpha   90.00
_cell.angle_beta   90.00
_cell.angle_gamma   90.00
#
_symmetry.space_group_name_H-M   'P 1'
#
loop_
_entity.id
_entity.type
_entity.pdbx_description
1 polymer ?
#
loop_
_entity_poly.entity_id
_entity_poly.type
_entity_poly.pdbx_seq_one_letter_code
_entity_poly.pdbx_strand_id
1 'polypeptide(L)'
;MYTEQQTIDLQKRTNTLLKQVPTIAKSEVEVLRDVLRFHEYRYYVLDAPLIADYEYDQLYKALEAIEKAHPELIRPDSPTQRVASGLNSAFPTVSHLVPMLSLDNSYNAEDLVDWDRRVREGARRDIIEYCVEPKFDGASISLIYENDILVRGATRGDGVQGDDITTNIRQIRSVPLSAKFSEYGITQIEIRGEVLLTKKHFKAFNDKLAEQNLPPLANPRNAASGSLRIKDPEEVRRRNLEAFLY
;
A
#
# COMPACT_ATOMS: atom_id res chain seq x y z
N MET A 1 -12.50 1.43 -4.88
CA MET A 1 -12.38 2.12 -6.20
C MET A 1 -13.37 3.26 -6.20
N TYR A 2 -12.96 4.47 -6.61
CA TYR A 2 -13.87 5.62 -6.68
C TYR A 2 -14.80 5.51 -7.90
N THR A 3 -16.09 5.78 -7.70
CA THR A 3 -17.06 5.86 -8.80
C THR A 3 -16.84 7.14 -9.61
N GLU A 4 -17.44 7.23 -10.80
CA GLU A 4 -17.39 8.45 -11.63
C GLU A 4 -17.95 9.66 -10.89
N GLN A 5 -19.10 9.51 -10.21
CA GLN A 5 -19.70 10.57 -9.42
C GLN A 5 -18.79 11.01 -8.26
N GLN A 6 -18.19 10.08 -7.53
CA GLN A 6 -17.22 10.39 -6.46
C GLN A 6 -15.99 11.13 -7.00
N THR A 7 -15.52 10.75 -8.18
CA THR A 7 -14.40 11.43 -8.86
C THR A 7 -14.74 12.87 -9.17
N ILE A 8 -15.92 13.12 -9.74
CA ILE A 8 -16.39 14.49 -10.04
C ILE A 8 -16.53 15.33 -8.77
N ASP A 9 -17.13 14.77 -7.73
CA ASP A 9 -17.35 15.49 -6.47
C ASP A 9 -16.05 15.82 -5.75
N LEU A 10 -15.10 14.86 -5.69
CA LEU A 10 -13.78 15.08 -5.09
C LEU A 10 -12.97 16.10 -5.88
N GLN A 11 -13.04 16.09 -7.23
CA GLN A 11 -12.37 17.09 -8.05
C GLN A 11 -12.95 18.51 -7.84
N LYS A 12 -14.27 18.65 -7.66
CA LYS A 12 -14.87 19.94 -7.31
C LYS A 12 -14.39 20.43 -5.94
N ARG A 13 -14.35 19.55 -4.94
CA ARG A 13 -13.83 19.86 -3.60
C ARG A 13 -12.37 20.26 -3.65
N THR A 14 -11.54 19.54 -4.42
CA THR A 14 -10.14 19.91 -4.68
C THR A 14 -10.01 21.34 -5.19
N ASN A 15 -10.74 21.68 -6.24
CA ASN A 15 -10.71 23.03 -6.83
C ASN A 15 -11.19 24.13 -5.85
N THR A 16 -12.09 23.78 -4.95
CA THR A 16 -12.54 24.70 -3.89
C THR A 16 -11.45 24.91 -2.84
N LEU A 17 -10.84 23.83 -2.33
CA LEU A 17 -9.79 23.89 -1.33
C LEU A 17 -8.55 24.60 -1.86
N LEU A 18 -8.13 24.36 -3.11
CA LEU A 18 -6.99 25.06 -3.73
C LEU A 18 -7.15 26.57 -3.78
N LYS A 19 -8.39 27.08 -3.92
CA LYS A 19 -8.67 28.51 -3.85
C LYS A 19 -8.61 29.07 -2.43
N GLN A 20 -8.70 28.23 -1.43
CA GLN A 20 -8.69 28.61 0.00
C GLN A 20 -7.32 28.50 0.65
N VAL A 21 -6.35 27.82 0.00
CA VAL A 21 -4.97 27.73 0.53
C VAL A 21 -4.36 29.13 0.64
N PRO A 22 -3.65 29.48 1.73
CA PRO A 22 -3.28 28.64 2.88
C PRO A 22 -4.26 28.65 4.05
N THR A 23 -5.44 29.26 3.91
CA THR A 23 -6.39 29.55 5.02
C THR A 23 -7.58 28.56 5.06
N ILE A 24 -7.34 27.29 4.74
CA ILE A 24 -8.36 26.24 4.82
C ILE A 24 -8.86 26.14 6.28
N ALA A 25 -10.18 26.20 6.47
CA ALA A 25 -10.77 26.18 7.80
C ALA A 25 -10.63 24.79 8.47
N LYS A 26 -10.51 24.78 9.80
CA LYS A 26 -10.50 23.54 10.61
C LYS A 26 -11.68 22.61 10.32
N SER A 27 -12.86 23.15 10.01
CA SER A 27 -14.05 22.37 9.65
C SER A 27 -13.92 21.57 8.36
N GLU A 28 -12.96 21.93 7.50
CA GLU A 28 -12.72 21.26 6.19
C GLU A 28 -11.69 20.12 6.30
N VAL A 29 -11.18 19.80 7.47
CA VAL A 29 -10.08 18.83 7.66
C VAL A 29 -10.42 17.44 7.10
N GLU A 30 -11.65 16.95 7.30
CA GLU A 30 -12.06 15.64 6.76
C GLU A 30 -12.13 15.66 5.23
N VAL A 31 -12.70 16.74 4.67
CA VAL A 31 -12.76 16.92 3.21
C VAL A 31 -11.35 16.99 2.62
N LEU A 32 -10.44 17.66 3.29
CA LEU A 32 -9.04 17.79 2.87
C LEU A 32 -8.31 16.43 2.88
N ARG A 33 -8.55 15.60 3.91
CA ARG A 33 -8.03 14.22 3.94
C ARG A 33 -8.56 13.36 2.81
N ASP A 34 -9.87 13.42 2.56
CA ASP A 34 -10.50 12.66 1.47
C ASP A 34 -9.95 13.06 0.10
N VAL A 35 -9.76 14.36 -0.12
CA VAL A 35 -9.15 14.89 -1.35
C VAL A 35 -7.71 14.40 -1.51
N LEU A 36 -6.90 14.45 -0.46
CA LEU A 36 -5.50 13.98 -0.52
C LEU A 36 -5.42 12.48 -0.79
N ARG A 37 -6.23 11.65 -0.10
CA ARG A 37 -6.32 10.19 -0.37
C ARG A 37 -6.76 9.89 -1.79
N PHE A 38 -7.72 10.65 -2.32
CA PHE A 38 -8.16 10.52 -3.70
C PHE A 38 -7.03 10.79 -4.68
N HIS A 39 -6.25 11.87 -4.49
CA HIS A 39 -5.14 12.19 -5.36
C HIS A 39 -3.95 11.23 -5.18
N GLU A 40 -3.68 10.71 -3.98
CA GLU A 40 -2.73 9.61 -3.78
C GLU A 40 -3.13 8.37 -4.60
N TYR A 41 -4.40 7.97 -4.54
CA TYR A 41 -4.92 6.85 -5.32
C TYR A 41 -4.79 7.09 -6.83
N ARG A 42 -5.13 8.29 -7.30
CA ARG A 42 -5.00 8.67 -8.72
C ARG A 42 -3.55 8.62 -9.20
N TYR A 43 -2.63 9.12 -8.39
CA TYR A 43 -1.21 9.22 -8.73
C TYR A 43 -0.51 7.86 -8.62
N TYR A 44 -0.59 7.19 -7.44
CA TYR A 44 0.22 6.02 -7.13
C TYR A 44 -0.41 4.68 -7.56
N VAL A 45 -1.72 4.62 -7.75
CA VAL A 45 -2.42 3.38 -8.12
C VAL A 45 -2.87 3.39 -9.57
N LEU A 46 -3.40 4.53 -10.06
CA LEU A 46 -3.93 4.62 -11.42
C LEU A 46 -2.94 5.23 -12.44
N ASP A 47 -1.82 5.80 -11.99
CA ASP A 47 -0.89 6.57 -12.84
C ASP A 47 -1.62 7.62 -13.72
N ALA A 48 -2.65 8.26 -13.15
CA ALA A 48 -3.53 9.20 -13.83
C ALA A 48 -3.87 10.41 -12.95
N PRO A 49 -2.87 11.25 -12.60
CA PRO A 49 -3.06 12.43 -11.75
C PRO A 49 -4.03 13.43 -12.38
N LEU A 50 -4.81 14.12 -11.54
CA LEU A 50 -5.76 15.17 -11.95
C LEU A 50 -5.37 16.56 -11.47
N ILE A 51 -4.29 16.66 -10.70
CA ILE A 51 -3.67 17.92 -10.25
C ILE A 51 -2.15 17.84 -10.41
N ALA A 52 -1.50 18.98 -10.42
CA ALA A 52 -0.04 19.05 -10.45
C ALA A 52 0.55 18.77 -9.05
N ASP A 53 1.82 18.32 -9.00
CA ASP A 53 2.50 17.97 -7.75
C ASP A 53 2.51 19.14 -6.76
N TYR A 54 2.73 20.39 -7.24
CA TYR A 54 2.72 21.57 -6.37
C TYR A 54 1.34 21.84 -5.74
N GLU A 55 0.24 21.52 -6.43
CA GLU A 55 -1.13 21.67 -5.93
C GLU A 55 -1.40 20.65 -4.81
N TYR A 56 -0.93 19.40 -5.02
CA TYR A 56 -0.98 18.38 -3.98
C TYR A 56 -0.18 18.82 -2.74
N ASP A 57 1.04 19.31 -2.93
CA ASP A 57 1.91 19.78 -1.84
C ASP A 57 1.30 20.94 -1.05
N GLN A 58 0.58 21.85 -1.72
CA GLN A 58 -0.13 22.93 -1.03
C GLN A 58 -1.23 22.41 -0.12
N LEU A 59 -2.06 21.48 -0.60
CA LEU A 59 -3.12 20.84 0.19
C LEU A 59 -2.53 20.01 1.34
N TYR A 60 -1.45 19.28 1.10
CA TYR A 60 -0.78 18.48 2.12
C TYR A 60 -0.22 19.36 3.25
N LYS A 61 0.48 20.46 2.91
CA LYS A 61 0.99 21.43 3.88
C LYS A 61 -0.13 22.10 4.68
N ALA A 62 -1.28 22.36 4.06
CA ALA A 62 -2.44 22.91 4.77
C ALA A 62 -2.97 21.91 5.81
N LEU A 63 -3.08 20.61 5.45
CA LEU A 63 -3.45 19.56 6.39
C LEU A 63 -2.45 19.46 7.55
N GLU A 64 -1.16 19.43 7.25
CA GLU A 64 -0.09 19.38 8.24
C GLU A 64 -0.16 20.57 9.21
N ALA A 65 -0.41 21.79 8.71
CA ALA A 65 -0.55 22.99 9.51
C ALA A 65 -1.78 22.93 10.45
N ILE A 66 -2.92 22.43 9.93
CA ILE A 66 -4.14 22.26 10.74
C ILE A 66 -3.90 21.22 11.84
N GLU A 67 -3.34 20.07 11.53
CA GLU A 67 -3.08 19.00 12.50
C GLU A 67 -2.03 19.40 13.54
N LYS A 68 -1.02 20.21 13.16
CA LYS A 68 -0.04 20.78 14.09
C LYS A 68 -0.68 21.77 15.06
N ALA A 69 -1.59 22.61 14.58
CA ALA A 69 -2.32 23.56 15.40
C ALA A 69 -3.40 22.90 16.28
N HIS A 70 -3.89 21.75 15.86
CA HIS A 70 -4.99 21.00 16.45
C HIS A 70 -4.67 19.51 16.57
N PRO A 71 -3.77 19.09 17.49
CA PRO A 71 -3.35 17.70 17.65
C PRO A 71 -4.49 16.70 17.90
N GLU A 72 -5.60 17.18 18.48
CA GLU A 72 -6.81 16.40 18.70
C GLU A 72 -7.51 15.93 17.41
N LEU A 73 -7.17 16.55 16.27
CA LEU A 73 -7.69 16.16 14.96
C LEU A 73 -6.84 15.11 14.25
N ILE A 74 -5.64 14.81 14.76
CA ILE A 74 -4.77 13.81 14.13
C ILE A 74 -5.46 12.46 14.17
N ARG A 75 -5.54 11.80 12.99
CA ARG A 75 -6.10 10.45 12.86
C ARG A 75 -5.01 9.49 12.36
N PRO A 76 -5.03 8.21 12.79
CA PRO A 76 -4.05 7.21 12.35
C PRO A 76 -4.01 7.00 10.83
N ASP A 77 -5.12 7.28 10.14
CA ASP A 77 -5.29 7.15 8.69
C ASP A 77 -5.06 8.46 7.92
N SER A 78 -4.63 9.54 8.60
CA SER A 78 -4.28 10.79 7.91
C SER A 78 -3.09 10.59 6.97
N PRO A 79 -3.10 11.20 5.76
CA PRO A 79 -1.95 11.22 4.88
C PRO A 79 -0.66 11.72 5.55
N THR A 80 -0.77 12.62 6.53
CA THR A 80 0.36 13.14 7.32
C THR A 80 1.00 12.08 8.21
N GLN A 81 0.28 11.03 8.60
CA GLN A 81 0.77 9.95 9.46
C GLN A 81 1.58 8.88 8.70
N ARG A 82 1.78 9.06 7.39
CA ARG A 82 2.74 8.24 6.63
C ARG A 82 4.19 8.55 6.99
N VAL A 83 4.46 9.76 7.48
CA VAL A 83 5.82 10.18 7.86
C VAL A 83 6.12 9.66 9.27
N ALA A 84 6.95 8.61 9.35
CA ALA A 84 7.48 8.14 10.62
C ALA A 84 8.72 8.96 10.99
N SER A 85 8.72 9.55 12.18
CA SER A 85 9.90 10.20 12.75
C SER A 85 10.72 9.18 13.54
N GLY A 86 11.95 8.91 13.11
CA GLY A 86 12.90 8.09 13.83
C GLY A 86 13.16 6.72 13.23
N LEU A 87 14.26 6.09 13.66
CA LEU A 87 14.67 4.75 13.22
C LEU A 87 13.86 3.67 13.95
N ASN A 88 13.45 2.64 13.22
CA ASN A 88 12.92 1.42 13.84
C ASN A 88 14.03 0.73 14.66
N SER A 89 13.78 0.50 15.94
CA SER A 89 14.74 -0.16 16.83
C SER A 89 14.82 -1.66 16.54
N ALA A 90 13.69 -2.29 16.19
CA ALA A 90 13.54 -3.71 15.87
C ALA A 90 12.30 -3.95 15.03
N PHE A 91 12.22 -5.13 14.44
CA PHE A 91 11.01 -5.66 13.78
C PHE A 91 10.51 -6.84 14.62
N PRO A 92 9.57 -6.61 15.57
CA PRO A 92 9.04 -7.69 16.39
C PRO A 92 8.33 -8.73 15.53
N THR A 93 8.41 -9.99 15.94
CA THR A 93 7.68 -11.07 15.28
C THR A 93 6.20 -11.03 15.66
N VAL A 94 5.32 -11.18 14.67
CA VAL A 94 3.86 -11.20 14.82
C VAL A 94 3.26 -12.39 14.08
N SER A 95 2.20 -12.97 14.64
CA SER A 95 1.47 -14.07 14.01
C SER A 95 0.47 -13.55 12.99
N HIS A 96 0.28 -14.31 11.89
CA HIS A 96 -0.79 -14.08 10.93
C HIS A 96 -2.14 -14.53 11.50
N LEU A 97 -3.25 -13.92 11.08
CA LEU A 97 -4.60 -14.38 11.45
C LEU A 97 -4.88 -15.75 10.81
N VAL A 98 -4.40 -15.96 9.59
CA VAL A 98 -4.50 -17.22 8.86
C VAL A 98 -3.13 -17.53 8.25
N PRO A 99 -2.64 -18.79 8.26
CA PRO A 99 -1.36 -19.14 7.65
C PRO A 99 -1.25 -18.71 6.19
N MET A 100 -0.11 -18.12 5.82
CA MET A 100 0.22 -17.73 4.45
C MET A 100 0.78 -18.93 3.70
N LEU A 101 -0.07 -19.60 2.93
CA LEU A 101 0.30 -20.79 2.17
C LEU A 101 1.16 -20.45 0.96
N SER A 102 1.98 -21.41 0.52
CA SER A 102 2.68 -21.35 -0.76
C SER A 102 1.77 -21.83 -1.89
N LEU A 103 2.00 -21.28 -3.09
CA LEU A 103 1.36 -21.80 -4.30
C LEU A 103 2.21 -22.92 -4.90
N ASP A 104 1.55 -23.98 -5.34
CA ASP A 104 2.19 -25.02 -6.15
C ASP A 104 2.51 -24.49 -7.56
N ASN A 105 3.47 -25.13 -8.21
CA ASN A 105 3.84 -24.81 -9.58
C ASN A 105 3.25 -25.84 -10.55
N SER A 106 2.87 -25.38 -11.74
CA SER A 106 2.58 -26.25 -12.91
C SER A 106 3.55 -25.87 -14.02
N TYR A 107 4.13 -26.87 -14.67
CA TYR A 107 5.19 -26.68 -15.67
C TYR A 107 4.76 -27.04 -17.09
N ASN A 108 3.61 -27.73 -17.24
CA ASN A 108 3.09 -28.22 -18.49
C ASN A 108 1.55 -28.28 -18.47
N ALA A 109 0.94 -28.64 -19.58
CA ALA A 109 -0.51 -28.75 -19.71
C ALA A 109 -1.10 -29.89 -18.87
N GLU A 110 -0.39 -30.99 -18.75
CA GLU A 110 -0.79 -32.19 -18.00
C GLU A 110 -0.94 -31.84 -16.49
N ASP A 111 -0.01 -31.07 -15.93
CA ASP A 111 -0.10 -30.60 -14.53
C ASP A 111 -1.35 -29.76 -14.31
N LEU A 112 -1.74 -28.93 -15.28
CA LEU A 112 -2.96 -28.10 -15.18
C LEU A 112 -4.23 -28.97 -15.28
N VAL A 113 -4.25 -29.98 -16.16
CA VAL A 113 -5.38 -30.91 -16.27
C VAL A 113 -5.55 -31.68 -14.94
N ASP A 114 -4.46 -32.17 -14.38
CA ASP A 114 -4.50 -32.90 -13.11
C ASP A 114 -4.90 -32.01 -11.94
N TRP A 115 -4.45 -30.73 -11.92
CA TRP A 115 -4.88 -29.73 -10.96
C TRP A 115 -6.39 -29.45 -11.09
N ASP A 116 -6.92 -29.23 -12.30
CA ASP A 116 -8.35 -29.01 -12.55
C ASP A 116 -9.19 -30.20 -12.07
N ARG A 117 -8.74 -31.44 -12.35
CA ARG A 117 -9.40 -32.64 -11.83
C ARG A 117 -9.50 -32.66 -10.32
N ARG A 118 -8.40 -32.39 -9.61
CA ARG A 118 -8.37 -32.30 -8.13
C ARG A 118 -9.29 -31.21 -7.60
N VAL A 119 -9.34 -30.06 -8.27
CA VAL A 119 -10.23 -28.95 -7.88
C VAL A 119 -11.70 -29.36 -8.02
N ARG A 120 -12.09 -29.99 -9.14
CA ARG A 120 -13.46 -30.49 -9.37
C ARG A 120 -13.86 -31.54 -8.33
N GLU A 121 -12.99 -32.50 -8.07
CA GLU A 121 -13.22 -33.54 -7.04
C GLU A 121 -13.39 -32.93 -5.66
N GLY A 122 -12.51 -32.00 -5.25
CA GLY A 122 -12.57 -31.30 -3.97
C GLY A 122 -13.82 -30.42 -3.82
N ALA A 123 -14.19 -29.69 -4.86
CA ALA A 123 -15.38 -28.84 -4.90
C ALA A 123 -16.68 -29.63 -5.10
N ARG A 124 -16.61 -30.92 -5.51
CA ARG A 124 -17.75 -31.76 -5.92
C ARG A 124 -18.61 -31.08 -7.00
N ARG A 125 -17.96 -30.48 -7.99
CA ARG A 125 -18.59 -29.77 -9.12
C ARG A 125 -17.90 -30.13 -10.42
N ASP A 126 -18.68 -30.32 -11.47
CA ASP A 126 -18.15 -30.63 -12.82
C ASP A 126 -17.66 -29.40 -13.56
N ILE A 127 -18.21 -28.23 -13.22
CA ILE A 127 -17.86 -26.95 -13.85
C ILE A 127 -17.32 -26.02 -12.77
N ILE A 128 -16.10 -25.53 -12.98
CA ILE A 128 -15.42 -24.55 -12.11
C ILE A 128 -15.08 -23.32 -12.93
N GLU A 129 -15.40 -22.16 -12.38
CA GLU A 129 -14.92 -20.88 -12.92
C GLU A 129 -13.57 -20.53 -12.29
N TYR A 130 -12.61 -20.16 -13.11
CA TYR A 130 -11.27 -19.77 -12.68
C TYR A 130 -11.01 -18.29 -12.95
N CYS A 131 -10.38 -17.64 -11.97
CA CYS A 131 -9.77 -16.32 -12.16
C CYS A 131 -8.28 -16.51 -12.45
N VAL A 132 -7.79 -15.90 -13.53
CA VAL A 132 -6.38 -15.95 -13.91
C VAL A 132 -5.74 -14.60 -13.59
N GLU A 133 -4.72 -14.63 -12.76
CA GLU A 133 -4.03 -13.43 -12.29
C GLU A 133 -2.52 -13.54 -12.52
N PRO A 134 -1.81 -12.42 -12.74
CA PRO A 134 -0.34 -12.41 -12.75
C PRO A 134 0.21 -12.83 -11.38
N LYS A 135 1.16 -13.78 -11.37
CA LYS A 135 1.94 -14.07 -10.17
C LYS A 135 3.11 -13.09 -10.10
N PHE A 136 2.94 -12.05 -9.31
CA PHE A 136 3.99 -11.05 -9.11
C PHE A 136 5.19 -11.65 -8.37
N ASP A 137 6.38 -11.17 -8.70
CA ASP A 137 7.65 -11.61 -8.12
C ASP A 137 8.26 -10.49 -7.24
N GLY A 138 7.93 -10.49 -5.98
CA GLY A 138 8.33 -9.49 -5.02
C GLY A 138 8.50 -10.04 -3.60
N ALA A 139 8.02 -9.30 -2.62
CA ALA A 139 8.01 -9.68 -1.22
C ALA A 139 6.56 -9.75 -0.71
N SER A 140 6.14 -10.95 -0.31
CA SER A 140 4.77 -11.17 0.20
C SER A 140 4.58 -10.47 1.55
N ILE A 141 3.43 -9.84 1.69
CA ILE A 141 3.00 -9.13 2.90
C ILE A 141 1.59 -9.55 3.33
N SER A 142 1.33 -9.37 4.63
CA SER A 142 0.01 -9.43 5.24
C SER A 142 -0.31 -8.06 5.83
N LEU A 143 -1.52 -7.55 5.55
CA LEU A 143 -2.05 -6.28 6.05
C LEU A 143 -3.30 -6.56 6.87
N ILE A 144 -3.34 -6.07 8.10
CA ILE A 144 -4.54 -6.16 8.94
C ILE A 144 -5.17 -4.78 9.06
N TYR A 145 -6.45 -4.74 8.72
CA TYR A 145 -7.31 -3.58 8.96
C TYR A 145 -8.31 -3.92 10.06
N GLU A 146 -8.47 -2.99 11.00
CA GLU A 146 -9.48 -3.05 12.05
C GLU A 146 -10.27 -1.74 12.04
N ASN A 147 -11.59 -1.86 12.04
CA ASN A 147 -12.49 -0.70 11.96
C ASN A 147 -12.06 0.29 10.87
N ASP A 148 -11.83 -0.27 9.66
CA ASP A 148 -11.42 0.47 8.46
C ASP A 148 -9.98 1.01 8.43
N ILE A 149 -9.21 0.88 9.50
CA ILE A 149 -7.85 1.46 9.65
C ILE A 149 -6.79 0.36 9.52
N LEU A 150 -5.71 0.65 8.78
CA LEU A 150 -4.51 -0.20 8.74
C LEU A 150 -3.82 -0.18 10.11
N VAL A 151 -3.92 -1.27 10.84
CA VAL A 151 -3.32 -1.42 12.17
C VAL A 151 -2.01 -2.17 12.14
N ARG A 152 -1.82 -3.11 11.18
CA ARG A 152 -0.61 -3.93 11.10
C ARG A 152 -0.25 -4.30 9.66
N GLY A 153 1.06 -4.25 9.36
CA GLY A 153 1.65 -4.84 8.17
C GLY A 153 2.80 -5.76 8.57
N ALA A 154 2.82 -6.98 8.04
CA ALA A 154 3.85 -7.97 8.35
C ALA A 154 4.43 -8.61 7.10
N THR A 155 5.71 -9.06 7.18
CA THR A 155 6.31 -9.94 6.16
C THR A 155 5.68 -11.32 6.26
N ARG A 156 5.77 -12.13 5.18
CA ARG A 156 5.30 -13.52 5.21
C ARG A 156 6.00 -14.36 6.27
N GLY A 157 7.30 -14.14 6.50
CA GLY A 157 8.12 -14.97 7.38
C GLY A 157 8.08 -16.45 6.96
N ASP A 158 7.82 -17.33 7.94
CA ASP A 158 7.67 -18.77 7.73
C ASP A 158 6.25 -19.19 7.28
N GLY A 159 5.35 -18.21 7.13
CA GLY A 159 3.94 -18.42 6.76
C GLY A 159 3.00 -18.49 7.96
N VAL A 160 3.50 -18.69 9.18
CA VAL A 160 2.71 -18.66 10.43
C VAL A 160 2.92 -17.33 11.13
N GLN A 161 4.14 -16.83 11.10
CA GLN A 161 4.55 -15.55 11.69
C GLN A 161 5.56 -14.84 10.80
N GLY A 162 5.59 -13.52 10.90
CA GLY A 162 6.52 -12.66 10.16
C GLY A 162 6.97 -11.48 10.99
N ASP A 163 7.81 -10.62 10.41
CA ASP A 163 8.25 -9.39 11.06
C ASP A 163 7.18 -8.30 10.93
N ASP A 164 6.87 -7.62 12.03
CA ASP A 164 6.05 -6.41 11.99
C ASP A 164 6.82 -5.28 11.30
N ILE A 165 6.33 -4.90 10.14
CA ILE A 165 6.87 -3.83 9.30
C ILE A 165 5.86 -2.70 9.09
N THR A 166 4.91 -2.55 10.00
CA THR A 166 3.79 -1.59 9.87
C THR A 166 4.27 -0.19 9.51
N THR A 167 5.31 0.30 10.19
CA THR A 167 5.88 1.62 9.94
C THR A 167 6.39 1.77 8.50
N ASN A 168 7.03 0.72 7.96
CA ASN A 168 7.55 0.69 6.60
C ASN A 168 6.43 0.54 5.57
N ILE A 169 5.42 -0.28 5.86
CA ILE A 169 4.23 -0.43 5.00
C ILE A 169 3.51 0.91 4.80
N ARG A 170 3.42 1.74 5.84
CA ARG A 170 2.82 3.07 5.74
C ARG A 170 3.55 4.01 4.78
N GLN A 171 4.82 3.74 4.45
CA GLN A 171 5.59 4.49 3.45
C GLN A 171 5.24 4.11 2.02
N ILE A 172 4.60 2.95 1.79
CA ILE A 172 4.22 2.47 0.47
C ILE A 172 2.90 3.15 0.06
N ARG A 173 2.97 4.08 -0.88
CA ARG A 173 1.85 4.94 -1.26
C ARG A 173 0.65 4.20 -1.87
N SER A 174 0.88 3.06 -2.53
CA SER A 174 -0.17 2.20 -3.06
C SER A 174 -0.93 1.41 -1.97
N VAL A 175 -0.43 1.36 -0.72
CA VAL A 175 -1.15 0.77 0.42
C VAL A 175 -2.04 1.83 1.06
N PRO A 176 -3.37 1.67 1.04
CA PRO A 176 -4.28 2.59 1.72
C PRO A 176 -4.13 2.49 3.24
N LEU A 177 -4.10 3.63 3.93
CA LEU A 177 -4.09 3.65 5.41
C LEU A 177 -5.47 3.37 6.00
N SER A 178 -6.52 3.50 5.20
CA SER A 178 -7.88 3.13 5.55
C SER A 178 -8.66 2.65 4.32
N ALA A 179 -9.66 1.77 4.57
CA ALA A 179 -10.57 1.29 3.54
C ALA A 179 -11.92 0.95 4.21
N LYS A 180 -13.02 1.15 3.50
CA LYS A 180 -14.38 1.11 4.06
C LYS A 180 -14.94 -0.32 4.14
N PHE A 181 -14.32 -1.19 4.88
CA PHE A 181 -14.78 -2.56 5.09
C PHE A 181 -16.04 -2.63 5.96
N SER A 182 -16.24 -1.64 6.83
CA SER A 182 -17.44 -1.50 7.67
C SER A 182 -18.72 -1.37 6.85
N GLU A 183 -18.68 -0.81 5.64
CA GLU A 183 -19.83 -0.75 4.71
C GLU A 183 -20.31 -2.16 4.29
N TYR A 184 -19.45 -3.19 4.44
CA TYR A 184 -19.74 -4.60 4.17
C TYR A 184 -19.92 -5.43 5.45
N GLY A 185 -20.03 -4.79 6.63
CA GLY A 185 -20.16 -5.45 7.91
C GLY A 185 -18.88 -6.12 8.41
N ILE A 186 -17.72 -5.78 7.84
CA ILE A 186 -16.42 -6.36 8.19
C ILE A 186 -15.71 -5.42 9.17
N THR A 187 -15.46 -5.89 10.39
CA THR A 187 -14.76 -5.14 11.44
C THR A 187 -13.27 -5.42 11.49
N GLN A 188 -12.83 -6.60 11.05
CA GLN A 188 -11.42 -6.99 10.93
C GLN A 188 -11.22 -7.81 9.66
N ILE A 189 -10.15 -7.54 8.94
CA ILE A 189 -9.77 -8.28 7.75
C ILE A 189 -8.25 -8.36 7.62
N GLU A 190 -7.75 -9.51 7.16
CA GLU A 190 -6.39 -9.69 6.69
C GLU A 190 -6.38 -9.71 5.16
N ILE A 191 -5.66 -8.77 4.55
CA ILE A 191 -5.44 -8.70 3.10
C ILE A 191 -3.99 -9.05 2.81
N ARG A 192 -3.78 -9.84 1.79
CA ARG A 192 -2.45 -10.23 1.32
C ARG A 192 -2.05 -9.42 0.11
N GLY A 193 -0.75 -9.38 -0.13
CA GLY A 193 -0.21 -8.68 -1.27
C GLY A 193 1.24 -9.03 -1.53
N GLU A 194 1.73 -8.49 -2.62
CA GLU A 194 3.12 -8.59 -3.03
C GLU A 194 3.69 -7.20 -3.21
N VAL A 195 4.78 -6.88 -2.48
CA VAL A 195 5.50 -5.62 -2.63
C VAL A 195 6.58 -5.77 -3.67
N LEU A 196 6.58 -4.87 -4.63
CA LEU A 196 7.49 -4.86 -5.76
C LEU A 196 8.36 -3.60 -5.77
N LEU A 197 9.51 -3.73 -6.40
CA LEU A 197 10.28 -2.62 -6.93
C LEU A 197 10.23 -2.71 -8.46
N THR A 198 9.55 -1.78 -9.12
CA THR A 198 9.42 -1.80 -10.58
C THR A 198 10.78 -1.74 -11.26
N LYS A 199 10.91 -2.28 -12.47
CA LYS A 199 12.16 -2.23 -13.24
C LYS A 199 12.68 -0.79 -13.40
N LYS A 200 11.77 0.18 -13.58
CA LYS A 200 12.08 1.62 -13.69
C LYS A 200 12.72 2.13 -12.40
N HIS A 201 12.07 1.89 -11.25
CA HIS A 201 12.57 2.35 -9.95
C HIS A 201 13.83 1.61 -9.52
N PHE A 202 13.92 0.30 -9.82
CA PHE A 202 15.12 -0.49 -9.59
C PHE A 202 16.34 0.05 -10.34
N LYS A 203 16.16 0.36 -11.65
CA LYS A 203 17.22 0.97 -12.45
C LYS A 203 17.63 2.33 -11.89
N ALA A 204 16.67 3.22 -11.67
CA ALA A 204 16.94 4.57 -11.16
C ALA A 204 17.64 4.55 -9.78
N PHE A 205 17.31 3.56 -8.93
CA PHE A 205 17.98 3.40 -7.65
C PHE A 205 19.42 2.90 -7.80
N ASN A 206 19.65 1.92 -8.68
CA ASN A 206 21.00 1.42 -8.97
C ASN A 206 21.88 2.50 -9.64
N ASP A 207 21.32 3.34 -10.51
CA ASP A 207 22.05 4.47 -11.09
C ASP A 207 22.54 5.43 -9.98
N LYS A 208 21.70 5.73 -8.98
CA LYS A 208 22.09 6.54 -7.81
C LYS A 208 23.16 5.88 -6.93
N LEU A 209 23.08 4.56 -6.75
CA LEU A 209 24.11 3.82 -6.01
C LEU A 209 25.47 3.90 -6.76
N ALA A 210 25.46 3.77 -8.08
CA ALA A 210 26.65 3.89 -8.89
C ALA A 210 27.29 5.29 -8.79
N GLU A 211 26.48 6.36 -8.80
CA GLU A 211 26.97 7.74 -8.58
C GLU A 211 27.67 7.91 -7.23
N GLN A 212 27.26 7.13 -6.23
CA GLN A 212 27.83 7.12 -4.89
C GLN A 212 28.96 6.10 -4.69
N ASN A 213 29.38 5.38 -5.74
CA ASN A 213 30.33 4.26 -5.70
C ASN A 213 29.91 3.14 -4.75
N LEU A 214 28.59 2.91 -4.59
CA LEU A 214 28.02 1.84 -3.81
C LEU A 214 27.64 0.64 -4.70
N PRO A 215 27.71 -0.61 -4.16
CA PRO A 215 27.35 -1.80 -4.93
C PRO A 215 25.87 -1.77 -5.34
N PRO A 216 25.54 -2.17 -6.58
CA PRO A 216 24.16 -2.21 -7.02
C PRO A 216 23.37 -3.32 -6.33
N LEU A 217 22.05 -3.16 -6.25
CA LEU A 217 21.14 -4.21 -5.82
C LEU A 217 21.11 -5.34 -6.88
N ALA A 218 21.04 -6.59 -6.44
CA ALA A 218 21.18 -7.75 -7.32
C ALA A 218 19.97 -7.98 -8.22
N ASN A 219 18.76 -7.88 -7.68
CA ASN A 219 17.52 -8.04 -8.43
C ASN A 219 16.35 -7.29 -7.73
N PRO A 220 15.26 -6.99 -8.47
CA PRO A 220 14.11 -6.24 -7.93
C PRO A 220 13.41 -6.92 -6.75
N ARG A 221 13.28 -8.26 -6.76
CA ARG A 221 12.62 -9.02 -5.68
C ARG A 221 13.39 -8.91 -4.36
N ASN A 222 14.70 -9.18 -4.40
CA ASN A 222 15.55 -9.09 -3.20
C ASN A 222 15.65 -7.63 -2.73
N ALA A 223 15.67 -6.69 -3.67
CA ALA A 223 15.64 -5.26 -3.37
C ALA A 223 14.36 -4.85 -2.65
N ALA A 224 13.18 -5.33 -3.09
CA ALA A 224 11.91 -5.10 -2.41
C ALA A 224 11.91 -5.71 -1.01
N SER A 225 12.27 -6.99 -0.88
CA SER A 225 12.33 -7.69 0.41
C SER A 225 13.29 -7.04 1.41
N GLY A 226 14.48 -6.66 0.97
CA GLY A 226 15.45 -5.94 1.80
C GLY A 226 14.94 -4.55 2.20
N SER A 227 14.24 -3.87 1.30
CA SER A 227 13.68 -2.54 1.56
C SER A 227 12.62 -2.55 2.65
N LEU A 228 11.79 -3.59 2.73
CA LEU A 228 10.78 -3.72 3.78
C LEU A 228 11.35 -3.82 5.20
N ARG A 229 12.61 -4.17 5.34
CA ARG A 229 13.31 -4.31 6.64
C ARG A 229 14.34 -3.21 6.90
N ILE A 230 14.31 -2.13 6.16
CA ILE A 230 15.15 -0.96 6.43
C ILE A 230 14.67 -0.28 7.71
N LYS A 231 15.63 0.05 8.60
CA LYS A 231 15.31 0.69 9.89
C LYS A 231 14.85 2.14 9.74
N ASP A 232 15.27 2.82 8.69
CA ASP A 232 14.84 4.19 8.39
C ASP A 232 13.63 4.17 7.44
N PRO A 233 12.43 4.51 7.92
CA PRO A 233 11.23 4.56 7.07
C PRO A 233 11.33 5.60 5.94
N GLU A 234 12.09 6.68 6.12
CA GLU A 234 12.34 7.66 5.07
C GLU A 234 13.11 7.06 3.90
N GLU A 235 14.06 6.17 4.17
CA GLU A 235 14.76 5.45 3.12
C GLU A 235 13.81 4.49 2.38
N VAL A 236 12.88 3.82 3.10
CA VAL A 236 11.85 2.99 2.47
C VAL A 236 11.01 3.82 1.51
N ARG A 237 10.58 5.02 1.93
CA ARG A 237 9.82 5.95 1.09
C ARG A 237 10.56 6.32 -0.19
N ARG A 238 11.88 6.59 -0.09
CA ARG A 238 12.72 6.96 -1.24
C ARG A 238 12.88 5.84 -2.28
N ARG A 239 12.59 4.58 -1.90
CA ARG A 239 12.68 3.43 -2.81
C ARG A 239 11.50 3.30 -3.74
N ASN A 240 10.39 4.02 -3.49
CA ASN A 240 9.18 3.99 -4.31
C ASN A 240 8.70 2.55 -4.56
N LEU A 241 8.52 1.81 -3.46
CA LEU A 241 7.92 0.48 -3.52
C LEU A 241 6.44 0.56 -3.89
N GLU A 242 5.96 -0.46 -4.59
CA GLU A 242 4.55 -0.60 -4.95
C GLU A 242 4.01 -1.92 -4.37
N ALA A 243 2.76 -1.94 -3.94
CA ALA A 243 2.08 -3.12 -3.44
C ALA A 243 0.89 -3.45 -4.33
N PHE A 244 0.78 -4.72 -4.71
CA PHE A 244 -0.40 -5.31 -5.34
C PHE A 244 -1.10 -6.19 -4.32
N LEU A 245 -2.37 -5.90 -4.05
CA LEU A 245 -3.18 -6.56 -3.02
C LEU A 245 -4.15 -7.54 -3.68
N TYR A 246 -4.35 -8.71 -3.04
CA TYR A 246 -5.23 -9.79 -3.52
C TYR A 246 -5.90 -10.55 -2.36
#